data_b9705790b227638561a47847c3dec178
#
_entry.id   b9705790b227638561a47847c3dec178
#
_cell.length_a   1.000
_cell.length_b   1.000
_cell.length_c   1.000
_cell.angle_alpha   90.00
_cell.angle_beta   90.00
_cell.angle_gamma   90.00
#
_symmetry.space_group_name_H-M   'P 1'
#
loop_
_entity.id
_entity.type
_entity.pdbx_description
1 polymer ?
#
loop_
_entity_poly.entity_id
_entity_poly.type
_entity_poly.pdbx_seq_one_letter_code
_entity_poly.pdbx_strand_id
1 'polypeptide(L)'
;IRKKVWLFPTVNPGEILVNGTKITGFDGRALDVTNPVDHSEAEQFSIYQAKEFFKFLKEEIPGFANAYFIDYAQEVGVRQTRTISGIDTLVNNDVVTAKKRKDSIARSSWPIELHYGSKPKTEWLIDDYYDVPFGALVPSEGHNIIVAGRCLSAEHEALASCRVTAQCFEYGRAAALATDVSLLASLDYRKIDGNQIADLMREDGYS
;
A
#
# COMPACT_ATOMS: atom_id res chain seq x y z
N ILE A 1 12.14 4.75 -18.38
CA ILE A 1 11.01 5.72 -18.27
C ILE A 1 9.71 4.91 -18.29
N ARG A 2 8.81 5.22 -17.37
CA ARG A 2 7.49 4.58 -17.28
C ARG A 2 6.66 4.96 -18.52
N LYS A 3 6.02 3.97 -19.17
CA LYS A 3 5.19 4.21 -20.38
C LYS A 3 3.77 4.68 -20.08
N LYS A 4 3.35 4.67 -18.82
CA LYS A 4 2.02 5.11 -18.36
C LYS A 4 2.17 6.15 -17.27
N VAL A 5 1.45 7.25 -17.41
CA VAL A 5 1.39 8.35 -16.45
C VAL A 5 -0.06 8.48 -15.98
N TRP A 6 -0.25 8.67 -14.68
CA TRP A 6 -1.56 8.93 -14.12
C TRP A 6 -1.66 10.41 -13.76
N LEU A 7 -2.72 11.03 -14.20
CA LEU A 7 -3.03 12.44 -13.96
C LEU A 7 -4.27 12.51 -13.08
N PHE A 8 -4.15 13.16 -11.95
CA PHE A 8 -5.25 13.31 -10.98
C PHE A 8 -5.53 14.79 -10.79
N PRO A 9 -6.74 15.28 -11.13
CA PRO A 9 -7.18 16.60 -10.73
C PRO A 9 -7.15 16.73 -9.21
N THR A 10 -6.65 17.86 -8.70
CA THR A 10 -6.73 18.16 -7.28
C THR A 10 -8.02 18.94 -6.95
N VAL A 11 -8.20 19.29 -5.69
CA VAL A 11 -9.31 20.17 -5.27
C VAL A 11 -9.17 21.62 -5.76
N ASN A 12 -7.97 21.99 -6.20
CA ASN A 12 -7.67 23.33 -6.71
C ASN A 12 -7.89 23.36 -8.23
N PRO A 13 -8.71 24.26 -8.77
CA PRO A 13 -8.91 24.35 -10.22
C PRO A 13 -7.59 24.58 -10.98
N GLY A 14 -7.36 23.80 -12.01
CA GLY A 14 -6.17 23.89 -12.86
C GLY A 14 -4.92 23.20 -12.30
N GLU A 15 -4.99 22.60 -11.13
CA GLU A 15 -3.90 21.85 -10.51
C GLU A 15 -4.03 20.35 -10.76
N ILE A 16 -2.95 19.70 -11.16
CA ILE A 16 -2.91 18.28 -11.47
C ILE A 16 -1.75 17.61 -10.74
N LEU A 17 -2.07 16.55 -9.98
CA LEU A 17 -1.09 15.63 -9.42
C LEU A 17 -0.66 14.62 -10.50
N VAL A 18 0.64 14.47 -10.70
CA VAL A 18 1.21 13.55 -11.68
C VAL A 18 1.90 12.38 -10.99
N ASN A 19 1.43 11.15 -11.25
CA ASN A 19 2.11 9.93 -10.83
C ASN A 19 2.76 9.28 -12.07
N GLY A 20 3.97 9.69 -12.40
CA GLY A 20 4.68 9.28 -13.62
C GLY A 20 6.04 8.64 -13.40
N THR A 21 6.66 8.81 -12.22
CA THR A 21 8.01 8.34 -11.96
C THR A 21 8.06 6.85 -11.55
N LYS A 22 9.16 6.19 -11.87
CA LYS A 22 9.54 4.87 -11.34
C LYS A 22 11.01 4.94 -10.97
N ILE A 23 11.28 4.89 -9.68
CA ILE A 23 12.63 5.12 -9.17
C ILE A 23 13.42 3.81 -9.14
N THR A 24 14.65 3.89 -9.64
CA THR A 24 15.72 2.89 -9.55
C THR A 24 17.00 3.61 -9.17
N GLY A 25 18.05 2.90 -8.86
CA GLY A 25 19.40 3.48 -8.79
C GLY A 25 19.85 4.02 -10.14
N PHE A 26 20.85 4.89 -10.15
CA PHE A 26 21.45 5.42 -11.37
C PHE A 26 22.03 4.32 -12.28
N ASP A 27 22.41 3.19 -11.69
CA ASP A 27 22.86 1.97 -12.38
C ASP A 27 21.69 1.04 -12.81
N GLY A 28 20.44 1.41 -12.51
CA GLY A 28 19.24 0.63 -12.81
C GLY A 28 18.86 -0.44 -11.79
N ARG A 29 19.62 -0.59 -10.68
CA ARG A 29 19.30 -1.54 -9.61
C ARG A 29 18.06 -1.14 -8.83
N ALA A 30 17.43 -2.10 -8.16
CA ALA A 30 16.41 -1.82 -7.16
C ALA A 30 17.08 -1.18 -5.92
N LEU A 31 16.47 -0.11 -5.39
CA LEU A 31 16.93 0.57 -4.20
C LEU A 31 16.25 0.01 -2.95
N ASP A 32 17.02 -0.20 -1.90
CA ASP A 32 16.53 -0.51 -0.57
C ASP A 32 16.52 0.76 0.29
N VAL A 33 15.39 1.43 0.36
CA VAL A 33 15.25 2.69 1.13
C VAL A 33 15.36 2.50 2.66
N THR A 34 15.57 1.29 3.16
CA THR A 34 16.00 1.06 4.55
C THR A 34 17.49 1.35 4.74
N ASN A 35 18.24 1.43 3.64
CA ASN A 35 19.63 1.89 3.61
C ASN A 35 19.64 3.40 3.35
N PRO A 36 20.23 4.23 4.22
CA PRO A 36 20.27 5.69 4.05
C PRO A 36 20.92 6.17 2.73
N VAL A 37 21.88 5.43 2.20
CA VAL A 37 22.54 5.77 0.93
C VAL A 37 21.57 5.56 -0.24
N ASP A 38 20.90 4.41 -0.28
CA ASP A 38 19.90 4.11 -1.29
C ASP A 38 18.71 5.05 -1.20
N HIS A 39 18.29 5.44 0.01
CA HIS A 39 17.25 6.42 0.20
C HIS A 39 17.64 7.78 -0.38
N SER A 40 18.85 8.26 -0.07
CA SER A 40 19.35 9.52 -0.63
C SER A 40 19.45 9.49 -2.16
N GLU A 41 19.91 8.36 -2.73
CA GLU A 41 19.95 8.17 -4.19
C GLU A 41 18.52 8.19 -4.78
N ALA A 42 17.56 7.53 -4.12
CA ALA A 42 16.16 7.53 -4.54
C ALA A 42 15.56 8.94 -4.58
N GLU A 43 15.79 9.75 -3.54
CA GLU A 43 15.33 11.14 -3.49
C GLU A 43 15.91 11.99 -4.62
N GLN A 44 17.21 11.93 -4.84
CA GLN A 44 17.87 12.68 -5.92
C GLN A 44 17.35 12.27 -7.29
N PHE A 45 17.22 10.95 -7.52
CA PHE A 45 16.76 10.45 -8.81
C PHE A 45 15.28 10.74 -9.05
N SER A 46 14.44 10.79 -8.00
CA SER A 46 13.03 11.15 -8.09
C SER A 46 12.86 12.58 -8.60
N ILE A 47 13.61 13.53 -8.06
CA ILE A 47 13.61 14.94 -8.48
C ILE A 47 14.07 15.06 -9.93
N TYR A 48 15.14 14.37 -10.30
CA TYR A 48 15.60 14.34 -11.68
C TYR A 48 14.53 13.84 -12.64
N GLN A 49 13.94 12.67 -12.37
CA GLN A 49 12.87 12.11 -13.19
C GLN A 49 11.64 13.03 -13.27
N ALA A 50 11.24 13.67 -12.17
CA ALA A 50 10.11 14.58 -12.17
C ALA A 50 10.32 15.77 -13.10
N LYS A 51 11.55 16.33 -13.15
CA LYS A 51 11.91 17.41 -14.08
C LYS A 51 11.85 16.95 -15.54
N GLU A 52 12.36 15.77 -15.84
CA GLU A 52 12.29 15.19 -17.20
C GLU A 52 10.85 14.92 -17.64
N PHE A 53 10.01 14.40 -16.72
CA PHE A 53 8.59 14.21 -16.98
C PHE A 53 7.86 15.53 -17.23
N PHE A 54 8.15 16.55 -16.43
CA PHE A 54 7.53 17.86 -16.61
C PHE A 54 7.89 18.47 -17.98
N LYS A 55 9.15 18.37 -18.38
CA LYS A 55 9.59 18.80 -19.71
C LYS A 55 8.82 18.06 -20.82
N PHE A 56 8.72 16.72 -20.71
CA PHE A 56 7.95 15.91 -21.65
C PHE A 56 6.47 16.33 -21.71
N LEU A 57 5.83 16.55 -20.54
CA LEU A 57 4.43 16.99 -20.51
C LEU A 57 4.22 18.31 -21.22
N LYS A 58 5.13 19.28 -21.04
CA LYS A 58 5.04 20.59 -21.69
C LYS A 58 5.23 20.53 -23.21
N GLU A 59 6.16 19.71 -23.66
CA GLU A 59 6.57 19.64 -25.06
C GLU A 59 5.64 18.74 -25.89
N GLU A 60 5.14 17.64 -25.33
CA GLU A 60 4.48 16.57 -26.07
C GLU A 60 2.99 16.40 -25.77
N ILE A 61 2.49 16.91 -24.62
CA ILE A 61 1.11 16.65 -24.20
C ILE A 61 0.23 17.88 -24.37
N PRO A 62 -0.82 17.81 -25.20
CA PRO A 62 -1.77 18.92 -25.37
C PRO A 62 -2.36 19.38 -24.03
N GLY A 63 -2.41 20.69 -23.82
CA GLY A 63 -2.92 21.31 -22.61
C GLY A 63 -1.85 21.65 -21.57
N PHE A 64 -0.62 21.12 -21.67
CA PHE A 64 0.46 21.40 -20.72
C PHE A 64 1.45 22.49 -21.18
N ALA A 65 1.32 23.03 -22.39
CA ALA A 65 2.28 24.00 -22.92
C ALA A 65 2.55 25.19 -22.00
N ASN A 66 1.52 25.70 -21.31
CA ASN A 66 1.61 26.82 -20.35
C ASN A 66 1.69 26.36 -18.89
N ALA A 67 1.82 25.06 -18.63
CA ALA A 67 1.94 24.56 -17.28
C ALA A 67 3.24 25.02 -16.61
N TYR A 68 3.18 25.23 -15.32
CA TYR A 68 4.34 25.46 -14.47
C TYR A 68 4.39 24.44 -13.35
N PHE A 69 5.58 24.20 -12.85
CA PHE A 69 5.81 23.22 -11.79
C PHE A 69 5.51 23.87 -10.44
N ILE A 70 4.64 23.25 -9.64
CA ILE A 70 4.26 23.77 -8.33
C ILE A 70 5.17 23.17 -7.25
N ASP A 71 5.21 21.84 -7.13
CA ASP A 71 5.96 21.17 -6.07
C ASP A 71 6.24 19.69 -6.40
N TYR A 72 7.08 19.05 -5.60
CA TYR A 72 7.33 17.61 -5.56
C TYR A 72 6.61 16.96 -4.39
N ALA A 73 6.47 15.63 -4.43
CA ALA A 73 6.23 14.87 -3.21
C ALA A 73 7.37 15.13 -2.21
N GLN A 74 7.03 15.27 -0.93
CA GLN A 74 8.01 15.59 0.12
C GLN A 74 9.06 14.48 0.32
N GLU A 75 8.69 13.25 -0.07
CA GLU A 75 9.58 12.09 -0.02
C GLU A 75 9.25 11.10 -1.15
N VAL A 76 10.19 10.22 -1.47
CA VAL A 76 9.98 9.15 -2.44
C VAL A 76 8.88 8.20 -2.00
N GLY A 77 7.99 7.83 -2.92
CA GLY A 77 6.85 6.95 -2.66
C GLY A 77 7.28 5.50 -2.45
N VAL A 78 7.52 5.12 -1.20
CA VAL A 78 7.93 3.77 -0.81
C VAL A 78 6.73 2.84 -0.78
N ARG A 79 6.76 1.76 -1.57
CA ARG A 79 5.65 0.80 -1.67
C ARG A 79 5.80 -0.40 -0.75
N GLN A 80 7.02 -0.81 -0.46
CA GLN A 80 7.33 -1.93 0.41
C GLN A 80 8.76 -1.80 0.93
N THR A 81 8.93 -2.06 2.23
CA THR A 81 10.23 -2.25 2.89
C THR A 81 10.14 -3.43 3.84
N ARG A 82 9.79 -3.17 5.09
CA ARG A 82 9.66 -4.16 6.16
C ARG A 82 8.18 -4.43 6.44
N THR A 83 7.87 -5.69 6.71
CA THR A 83 6.59 -6.15 7.26
C THR A 83 6.83 -6.78 8.62
N ILE A 84 5.82 -6.84 9.46
CA ILE A 84 5.91 -7.61 10.70
C ILE A 84 5.85 -9.11 10.40
N SER A 85 6.35 -9.93 11.33
CA SER A 85 5.96 -11.33 11.45
C SER A 85 4.71 -11.38 12.30
N GLY A 86 3.55 -11.55 11.68
CA GLY A 86 2.26 -11.58 12.36
C GLY A 86 1.92 -12.94 12.96
N ILE A 87 0.87 -12.98 13.81
CA ILE A 87 0.28 -14.25 14.29
C ILE A 87 -0.43 -15.00 13.16
N ASP A 88 -0.78 -14.27 12.09
CA ASP A 88 -1.20 -14.83 10.79
C ASP A 88 -0.52 -14.03 9.67
N THR A 89 -0.48 -14.60 8.47
CA THR A 89 0.16 -13.98 7.31
C THR A 89 -0.74 -14.14 6.09
N LEU A 90 -1.02 -13.04 5.40
CA LEU A 90 -1.68 -13.11 4.11
C LEU A 90 -0.70 -13.65 3.07
N VAL A 91 -0.94 -14.87 2.58
CA VAL A 91 -0.07 -15.51 1.61
C VAL A 91 -0.53 -15.26 0.16
N ASN A 92 0.38 -15.38 -0.80
CA ASN A 92 0.09 -15.16 -2.22
C ASN A 92 -1.07 -16.03 -2.70
N ASN A 93 -1.12 -17.29 -2.23
CA ASN A 93 -2.18 -18.22 -2.58
C ASN A 93 -3.55 -17.76 -2.11
N ASP A 94 -3.67 -17.11 -0.95
CA ASP A 94 -4.95 -16.59 -0.43
C ASP A 94 -5.52 -15.52 -1.38
N VAL A 95 -4.64 -14.70 -1.96
CA VAL A 95 -5.04 -13.66 -2.93
C VAL A 95 -5.50 -14.28 -4.24
N VAL A 96 -4.70 -15.17 -4.84
CA VAL A 96 -5.01 -15.73 -6.17
C VAL A 96 -6.20 -16.68 -6.17
N THR A 97 -6.49 -17.32 -5.02
CA THR A 97 -7.66 -18.21 -4.85
C THR A 97 -8.89 -17.49 -4.30
N ALA A 98 -8.83 -16.18 -4.12
CA ALA A 98 -9.92 -15.38 -3.54
C ALA A 98 -10.43 -15.95 -2.19
N LYS A 99 -9.51 -16.33 -1.31
CA LYS A 99 -9.82 -17.02 -0.05
C LYS A 99 -10.70 -16.18 0.87
N LYS A 100 -11.77 -16.79 1.37
CA LYS A 100 -12.70 -16.21 2.34
C LYS A 100 -12.32 -16.63 3.76
N ARG A 101 -12.48 -15.69 4.72
CA ARG A 101 -12.10 -15.89 6.12
C ARG A 101 -13.19 -15.39 7.07
N LYS A 102 -13.32 -16.05 8.21
CA LYS A 102 -14.26 -15.61 9.26
C LYS A 102 -13.73 -14.40 10.03
N ASP A 103 -12.42 -14.32 10.23
CA ASP A 103 -11.69 -13.26 10.92
C ASP A 103 -11.28 -12.11 9.97
N SER A 104 -12.04 -11.93 8.88
CA SER A 104 -11.79 -10.90 7.87
C SER A 104 -11.98 -9.49 8.42
N ILE A 105 -10.95 -8.67 8.29
CA ILE A 105 -10.97 -7.24 8.66
C ILE A 105 -10.97 -6.32 7.45
N ALA A 106 -10.78 -6.85 6.26
CA ALA A 106 -10.87 -6.12 5.01
C ALA A 106 -11.07 -7.09 3.85
N ARG A 107 -11.78 -6.61 2.81
CA ARG A 107 -11.94 -7.30 1.54
C ARG A 107 -11.19 -6.56 0.44
N SER A 108 -10.59 -7.29 -0.46
CA SER A 108 -9.89 -6.70 -1.59
C SER A 108 -10.08 -7.50 -2.86
N SER A 109 -10.47 -6.81 -3.93
CA SER A 109 -10.44 -7.28 -5.32
C SER A 109 -9.28 -6.66 -6.10
N TRP A 110 -8.40 -5.89 -5.42
CA TRP A 110 -7.27 -5.24 -6.09
C TRP A 110 -6.29 -6.30 -6.61
N PRO A 111 -5.81 -6.14 -7.85
CA PRO A 111 -4.89 -7.12 -8.44
C PRO A 111 -3.53 -7.15 -7.73
N ILE A 112 -2.82 -8.25 -7.86
CA ILE A 112 -1.39 -8.26 -7.57
C ILE A 112 -0.68 -7.42 -8.64
N GLU A 113 -0.16 -6.27 -8.25
CA GLU A 113 0.60 -5.37 -9.13
C GLU A 113 2.08 -5.38 -8.77
N LEU A 114 2.86 -6.20 -9.46
CA LEU A 114 4.31 -6.20 -9.34
C LEU A 114 4.94 -5.30 -10.40
N HIS A 115 5.60 -4.25 -9.95
CA HIS A 115 6.32 -3.31 -10.81
C HIS A 115 7.79 -3.73 -11.02
N TYR A 116 8.05 -5.04 -11.13
CA TYR A 116 9.38 -5.57 -11.33
C TYR A 116 9.69 -5.72 -12.82
N GLY A 117 10.91 -5.34 -13.23
CA GLY A 117 11.36 -5.47 -14.62
C GLY A 117 10.68 -4.50 -15.62
N SER A 118 10.78 -4.83 -16.91
CA SER A 118 10.28 -4.01 -18.01
C SER A 118 8.77 -4.12 -18.25
N LYS A 119 8.13 -5.18 -17.73
CA LYS A 119 6.68 -5.41 -17.81
C LYS A 119 6.12 -5.67 -16.43
N PRO A 120 5.13 -4.89 -15.94
CA PRO A 120 4.44 -5.21 -14.72
C PRO A 120 3.68 -6.53 -14.87
N LYS A 121 3.80 -7.43 -13.88
CA LYS A 121 2.95 -8.60 -13.77
C LYS A 121 1.69 -8.16 -13.00
N THR A 122 0.52 -8.38 -13.59
CA THR A 122 -0.76 -8.04 -12.98
C THR A 122 -1.63 -9.28 -13.01
N GLU A 123 -2.07 -9.76 -11.85
CA GLU A 123 -3.03 -10.84 -11.70
C GLU A 123 -4.32 -10.27 -11.12
N TRP A 124 -5.42 -10.34 -11.89
CA TRP A 124 -6.72 -9.82 -11.53
C TRP A 124 -7.61 -10.90 -10.92
N LEU A 125 -8.33 -10.54 -9.87
CA LEU A 125 -9.54 -11.26 -9.45
C LEU A 125 -10.72 -10.67 -10.22
N ILE A 126 -11.36 -11.47 -11.06
CA ILE A 126 -12.51 -11.03 -11.85
C ILE A 126 -13.77 -11.42 -11.08
N ASP A 127 -14.60 -10.42 -10.75
CA ASP A 127 -15.87 -10.58 -10.03
C ASP A 127 -15.75 -11.32 -8.67
N ASP A 128 -14.58 -11.26 -8.05
CA ASP A 128 -14.31 -11.88 -6.76
C ASP A 128 -13.38 -11.03 -5.89
N TYR A 129 -13.23 -11.41 -4.62
CA TYR A 129 -12.36 -10.74 -3.64
C TYR A 129 -11.74 -11.78 -2.69
N TYR A 130 -10.66 -11.42 -2.06
CA TYR A 130 -10.09 -12.17 -0.94
C TYR A 130 -10.25 -11.40 0.36
N ASP A 131 -10.17 -12.10 1.47
CA ASP A 131 -10.24 -11.55 2.82
C ASP A 131 -8.84 -11.40 3.44
N VAL A 132 -8.64 -10.32 4.19
CA VAL A 132 -7.42 -10.06 4.95
C VAL A 132 -7.65 -10.44 6.41
N PRO A 133 -6.82 -11.31 7.02
CA PRO A 133 -7.02 -11.77 8.39
C PRO A 133 -6.62 -10.72 9.42
N PHE A 134 -7.32 -10.68 10.56
CA PHE A 134 -6.96 -9.83 11.71
C PHE A 134 -5.53 -10.08 12.19
N GLY A 135 -5.13 -11.34 12.25
CA GLY A 135 -3.81 -11.74 12.73
C GLY A 135 -2.63 -11.18 11.92
N ALA A 136 -2.89 -10.71 10.68
CA ALA A 136 -1.87 -10.03 9.89
C ALA A 136 -1.49 -8.65 10.43
N LEU A 137 -2.30 -8.05 11.32
CA LEU A 137 -2.01 -6.78 11.99
C LEU A 137 -1.30 -6.95 13.33
N VAL A 138 -1.25 -8.16 13.88
CA VAL A 138 -0.76 -8.42 15.24
C VAL A 138 0.60 -9.11 15.19
N PRO A 139 1.68 -8.48 15.67
CA PRO A 139 2.99 -9.12 15.72
C PRO A 139 2.98 -10.41 16.55
N SER A 140 3.69 -11.44 16.08
CA SER A 140 3.86 -12.73 16.79
C SER A 140 4.67 -12.58 18.08
N GLU A 141 5.52 -11.56 18.13
CA GLU A 141 6.36 -11.24 19.28
C GLU A 141 6.12 -9.79 19.74
N GLY A 142 6.50 -9.51 20.98
CA GLY A 142 6.24 -8.21 21.62
C GLY A 142 4.88 -8.16 22.30
N HIS A 143 4.62 -7.10 23.05
CA HIS A 143 3.40 -6.86 23.78
C HIS A 143 2.84 -5.49 23.47
N ASN A 144 1.52 -5.37 23.48
CA ASN A 144 0.84 -4.10 23.33
C ASN A 144 1.17 -3.37 22.02
N ILE A 145 1.33 -4.13 20.93
CA ILE A 145 1.64 -3.63 19.59
C ILE A 145 0.61 -4.19 18.61
N ILE A 146 0.05 -3.30 17.80
CA ILE A 146 -0.76 -3.62 16.63
C ILE A 146 -0.33 -2.68 15.49
N VAL A 147 -0.35 -3.15 14.26
CA VAL A 147 0.03 -2.35 13.09
C VAL A 147 -1.13 -2.20 12.13
N ALA A 148 -1.12 -1.14 11.32
CA ALA A 148 -2.07 -0.94 10.23
C ALA A 148 -1.35 -0.35 9.01
N GLY A 149 -1.72 -0.80 7.80
CA GLY A 149 -1.14 -0.33 6.55
C GLY A 149 -0.07 -1.25 5.97
N ARG A 150 0.90 -0.69 5.25
CA ARG A 150 1.91 -1.42 4.44
C ARG A 150 2.87 -2.31 5.23
N CYS A 151 2.87 -2.25 6.54
CA CYS A 151 3.72 -3.04 7.42
C CYS A 151 3.05 -4.33 7.93
N LEU A 152 1.80 -4.62 7.53
CA LEU A 152 1.12 -5.86 7.92
C LEU A 152 1.88 -7.10 7.46
N SER A 153 1.60 -8.24 8.12
CA SER A 153 2.18 -9.53 7.77
C SER A 153 1.59 -10.07 6.48
N ALA A 154 2.35 -9.98 5.40
CA ALA A 154 1.95 -10.49 4.09
C ALA A 154 3.17 -10.92 3.28
N GLU A 155 3.01 -11.94 2.43
CA GLU A 155 4.00 -12.27 1.42
C GLU A 155 4.14 -11.14 0.39
N HIS A 156 5.27 -11.11 -0.31
CA HIS A 156 5.64 -10.01 -1.20
C HIS A 156 4.58 -9.68 -2.27
N GLU A 157 4.05 -10.69 -2.95
CA GLU A 157 3.05 -10.49 -4.00
C GLU A 157 1.69 -10.14 -3.40
N ALA A 158 1.28 -10.79 -2.30
CA ALA A 158 0.06 -10.48 -1.57
C ALA A 158 0.07 -9.02 -1.08
N LEU A 159 1.22 -8.54 -0.56
CA LEU A 159 1.36 -7.16 -0.13
C LEU A 159 1.18 -6.19 -1.30
N ALA A 160 1.61 -6.53 -2.51
CA ALA A 160 1.41 -5.68 -3.68
C ALA A 160 -0.07 -5.42 -3.99
N SER A 161 -0.95 -6.33 -3.60
CA SER A 161 -2.41 -6.21 -3.71
C SER A 161 -3.03 -5.51 -2.49
N CYS A 162 -2.71 -5.92 -1.26
CA CYS A 162 -3.43 -5.50 -0.05
C CYS A 162 -2.97 -4.17 0.57
N ARG A 163 -2.01 -3.46 -0.03
CA ARG A 163 -1.43 -2.21 0.49
C ARG A 163 -2.04 -0.93 -0.05
N VAL A 164 -3.11 -0.99 -0.85
CA VAL A 164 -3.74 0.22 -1.38
C VAL A 164 -4.55 0.95 -0.33
N THR A 165 -4.80 2.23 -0.54
CA THR A 165 -5.33 3.16 0.46
C THR A 165 -6.66 2.70 1.07
N ALA A 166 -7.59 2.17 0.26
CA ALA A 166 -8.90 1.74 0.74
C ALA A 166 -8.79 0.66 1.82
N GLN A 167 -8.00 -0.40 1.57
CA GLN A 167 -7.80 -1.45 2.57
C GLN A 167 -7.05 -0.93 3.80
N CYS A 168 -6.11 0.01 3.63
CA CYS A 168 -5.39 0.59 4.77
C CYS A 168 -6.30 1.36 5.73
N PHE A 169 -7.39 1.97 5.26
CA PHE A 169 -8.40 2.57 6.12
C PHE A 169 -9.11 1.50 6.97
N GLU A 170 -9.49 0.37 6.36
CA GLU A 170 -10.10 -0.73 7.12
C GLU A 170 -9.14 -1.34 8.14
N TYR A 171 -7.84 -1.45 7.83
CA TYR A 171 -6.83 -1.89 8.80
C TYR A 171 -6.74 -0.93 10.00
N GLY A 172 -6.77 0.38 9.76
CA GLY A 172 -6.78 1.39 10.81
C GLY A 172 -8.00 1.27 11.72
N ARG A 173 -9.18 1.04 11.11
CA ARG A 173 -10.44 0.82 11.84
C ARG A 173 -10.39 -0.46 12.67
N ALA A 174 -9.95 -1.58 12.09
CA ALA A 174 -9.81 -2.84 12.82
C ALA A 174 -8.83 -2.73 14.00
N ALA A 175 -7.72 -2.00 13.80
CA ALA A 175 -6.76 -1.74 14.88
C ALA A 175 -7.36 -0.89 16.01
N ALA A 176 -8.21 0.09 15.69
CA ALA A 176 -8.92 0.90 16.69
C ALA A 176 -9.91 0.06 17.50
N LEU A 177 -10.75 -0.75 16.84
CA LEU A 177 -11.68 -1.66 17.50
C LEU A 177 -10.96 -2.70 18.39
N ALA A 178 -9.86 -3.26 17.88
CA ALA A 178 -9.04 -4.18 18.67
C ALA A 178 -8.40 -3.50 19.88
N THR A 179 -8.05 -2.21 19.77
CA THR A 179 -7.53 -1.44 20.89
C THR A 179 -8.60 -1.22 21.96
N ASP A 180 -9.82 -0.92 21.56
CA ASP A 180 -10.95 -0.79 22.49
C ASP A 180 -11.22 -2.10 23.23
N VAL A 181 -11.30 -3.22 22.52
CA VAL A 181 -11.44 -4.56 23.12
C VAL A 181 -10.28 -4.87 24.08
N SER A 182 -9.03 -4.57 23.67
CA SER A 182 -7.83 -4.78 24.47
C SER A 182 -7.90 -4.02 25.82
N LEU A 183 -8.29 -2.74 25.77
CA LEU A 183 -8.39 -1.88 26.96
C LEU A 183 -9.53 -2.31 27.88
N LEU A 184 -10.72 -2.57 27.33
CA LEU A 184 -11.90 -2.98 28.12
C LEU A 184 -11.72 -4.33 28.80
N ALA A 185 -11.11 -5.29 28.11
CA ALA A 185 -10.90 -6.64 28.63
C ALA A 185 -9.53 -6.86 29.31
N SER A 186 -8.64 -5.86 29.29
CA SER A 186 -7.24 -5.98 29.74
C SER A 186 -6.50 -7.15 29.07
N LEU A 187 -6.70 -7.31 27.76
CA LEU A 187 -6.11 -8.38 26.96
C LEU A 187 -4.97 -7.87 26.07
N ASP A 188 -3.92 -8.67 25.91
CA ASP A 188 -2.94 -8.48 24.84
C ASP A 188 -3.58 -8.76 23.47
N TYR A 189 -3.21 -8.00 22.43
CA TYR A 189 -3.77 -8.15 21.09
C TYR A 189 -3.71 -9.58 20.53
N ARG A 190 -2.67 -10.35 20.87
CA ARG A 190 -2.52 -11.76 20.45
C ARG A 190 -3.53 -12.71 21.07
N LYS A 191 -4.26 -12.27 22.10
CA LYS A 191 -5.31 -13.04 22.77
C LYS A 191 -6.72 -12.63 22.33
N ILE A 192 -6.84 -11.62 21.50
CA ILE A 192 -8.12 -11.18 20.94
C ILE A 192 -8.52 -12.16 19.84
N ASP A 193 -9.76 -12.63 19.88
CA ASP A 193 -10.34 -13.42 18.80
C ASP A 193 -10.57 -12.53 17.56
N GLY A 194 -9.91 -12.85 16.45
CA GLY A 194 -10.08 -12.13 15.20
C GLY A 194 -11.53 -12.15 14.68
N ASN A 195 -12.31 -13.20 14.99
CA ASN A 195 -13.73 -13.23 14.62
C ASN A 195 -14.53 -12.15 15.38
N GLN A 196 -14.21 -11.88 16.63
CA GLN A 196 -14.84 -10.78 17.39
C GLN A 196 -14.62 -9.44 16.71
N ILE A 197 -13.38 -9.17 16.25
CA ILE A 197 -13.08 -7.92 15.53
C ILE A 197 -13.84 -7.85 14.21
N ALA A 198 -13.87 -8.96 13.46
CA ALA A 198 -14.61 -9.04 12.21
C ALA A 198 -16.13 -8.80 12.40
N ASP A 199 -16.71 -9.29 13.50
CA ASP A 199 -18.11 -9.05 13.84
C ASP A 199 -18.36 -7.59 14.17
N LEU A 200 -17.53 -6.95 14.99
CA LEU A 200 -17.61 -5.51 15.28
C LEU A 200 -17.49 -4.65 14.00
N MET A 201 -16.61 -5.03 13.09
CA MET A 201 -16.49 -4.34 11.81
C MET A 201 -17.78 -4.41 10.97
N ARG A 202 -18.46 -5.57 10.99
CA ARG A 202 -19.74 -5.76 10.26
C ARG A 202 -20.89 -4.96 10.88
N GLU A 203 -20.98 -4.89 12.21
CA GLU A 203 -21.98 -4.09 12.93
C GLU A 203 -21.92 -2.61 12.55
N ASP A 204 -20.73 -2.09 12.30
CA ASP A 204 -20.49 -0.73 11.84
C ASP A 204 -20.68 -0.52 10.31
N GLY A 205 -21.19 -1.50 9.59
CA GLY A 205 -21.51 -1.40 8.17
C GLY A 205 -20.40 -1.87 7.22
N TYR A 206 -19.41 -2.61 7.71
CA TYR A 206 -18.52 -3.39 6.85
C TYR A 206 -19.29 -4.60 6.30
N SER A 207 -19.48 -4.66 5.00
CA SER A 207 -20.22 -5.72 4.30
C SER A 207 -19.34 -6.51 3.34
#